data_fd619ff60bf5f62a5658e4f9e686a494
#
_entry.id   fd619ff60bf5f62a5658e4f9e686a494
#
_cell.length_a   1.000
_cell.length_b   1.000
_cell.length_c   1.000
_cell.angle_alpha   90.00
_cell.angle_beta   90.00
_cell.angle_gamma   90.00
#
_symmetry.space_group_name_H-M   'P 1'
#
loop_
_entity.id
_entity.type
_entity.pdbx_description
1 polymer ?
#
loop_
_entity_poly.entity_id
_entity_poly.type
_entity_poly.pdbx_seq_one_letter_code
_entity_poly.pdbx_strand_id
1 'polypeptide(L)'
;REFAEYAASTGKNFIVMYGQTEATARMSYLPAEDAIRKCGSMGIAIPGGRFRIMEDEKREITAPDTVGELVYEGANVMMGYAECAADLEKGDERGGILFTGDMAKRDEDGYYYITGRKKRFLKMYGKRVNMDEIEQILRGQYEGVEIACTGADDRMRIYMEGTSPAVCEEAAEFLTEKTGLYPGGIRILPIDKIPKNESGKTIYKELEKLPWNS
;
A
#
# COMPACT_ATOMS: atom_id res chain seq x y z
N ARG A 1 -6.96 -14.23 7.69
CA ARG A 1 -8.12 -14.81 8.36
C ARG A 1 -7.81 -16.24 8.79
N GLU A 2 -7.40 -17.11 7.86
CA GLU A 2 -7.06 -18.52 8.10
C GLU A 2 -6.11 -18.72 9.29
N PHE A 3 -5.00 -17.96 9.35
CA PHE A 3 -4.05 -18.04 10.47
C PHE A 3 -4.67 -17.65 11.82
N ALA A 4 -5.56 -16.65 11.84
CA ALA A 4 -6.24 -16.23 13.06
C ALA A 4 -7.23 -17.31 13.54
N GLU A 5 -7.98 -17.93 12.62
CA GLU A 5 -8.90 -19.04 12.90
C GLU A 5 -8.14 -20.28 13.38
N TYR A 6 -7.01 -20.62 12.74
CA TYR A 6 -6.15 -21.71 13.17
C TYR A 6 -5.58 -21.48 14.58
N ALA A 7 -5.06 -20.29 14.86
CA ALA A 7 -4.54 -19.95 16.18
C ALA A 7 -5.63 -20.07 17.25
N ALA A 8 -6.82 -19.53 17.00
CA ALA A 8 -7.95 -19.64 17.91
C ALA A 8 -8.33 -21.12 18.17
N SER A 9 -8.38 -21.96 17.13
CA SER A 9 -8.70 -23.39 17.26
C SER A 9 -7.67 -24.18 18.08
N THR A 10 -6.43 -23.68 18.17
CA THR A 10 -5.32 -24.31 18.91
C THR A 10 -5.02 -23.61 20.24
N GLY A 11 -5.87 -22.68 20.69
CA GLY A 11 -5.71 -21.93 21.94
C GLY A 11 -4.49 -20.98 21.93
N LYS A 12 -4.08 -20.50 20.75
CA LYS A 12 -2.95 -19.58 20.57
C LYS A 12 -3.42 -18.19 20.17
N ASN A 13 -2.62 -17.19 20.49
CA ASN A 13 -2.86 -15.80 20.07
C ASN A 13 -2.15 -15.53 18.74
N PHE A 14 -2.90 -14.97 17.78
CA PHE A 14 -2.35 -14.45 16.52
C PHE A 14 -2.48 -12.94 16.53
N ILE A 15 -1.35 -12.25 16.54
CA ILE A 15 -1.28 -10.79 16.65
C ILE A 15 -0.71 -10.24 15.34
N VAL A 16 -1.51 -9.45 14.62
CA VAL A 16 -1.06 -8.67 13.48
C VAL A 16 -0.40 -7.39 14.00
N MET A 17 0.73 -7.01 13.42
CA MET A 17 1.44 -5.79 13.77
C MET A 17 1.82 -5.02 12.51
N TYR A 18 1.81 -3.69 12.61
CA TYR A 18 2.30 -2.80 11.56
C TYR A 18 3.41 -1.91 12.11
N GLY A 19 4.38 -1.60 11.27
CA GLY A 19 5.48 -0.70 11.59
C GLY A 19 6.35 -0.41 10.39
N GLN A 20 7.21 0.58 10.55
CA GLN A 20 8.23 0.97 9.59
C GLN A 20 9.56 1.13 10.31
N THR A 21 10.67 1.03 9.57
CA THR A 21 12.03 1.24 10.12
C THR A 21 12.15 2.61 10.77
N GLU A 22 11.49 3.60 10.19
CA GLU A 22 11.45 5.00 10.62
C GLU A 22 10.76 5.24 11.98
N ALA A 23 10.05 4.22 12.50
CA ALA A 23 9.42 4.26 13.83
C ALA A 23 9.68 2.97 14.62
N THR A 24 10.89 2.42 14.48
CA THR A 24 11.39 1.20 15.11
C THR A 24 10.36 0.12 15.35
N ALA A 25 10.38 -0.85 14.51
CA ALA A 25 9.72 -2.14 14.48
C ALA A 25 8.18 -2.16 14.68
N ARG A 26 7.59 -1.38 15.60
CA ARG A 26 6.16 -1.47 15.93
C ARG A 26 5.54 -0.10 16.07
N MET A 27 4.42 0.12 15.38
CA MET A 27 3.58 1.31 15.47
C MET A 27 2.16 0.95 15.90
N SER A 28 1.70 -0.27 15.53
CA SER A 28 0.39 -0.79 15.93
C SER A 28 0.40 -2.30 16.17
N TYR A 29 -0.67 -2.75 16.80
CA TYR A 29 -1.01 -4.16 16.92
C TYR A 29 -2.53 -4.34 16.84
N LEU A 30 -2.95 -5.48 16.29
CA LEU A 30 -4.34 -5.94 16.34
C LEU A 30 -4.47 -6.90 17.52
N PRO A 31 -5.28 -6.60 18.54
CA PRO A 31 -5.53 -7.52 19.66
C PRO A 31 -5.97 -8.89 19.16
N ALA A 32 -5.46 -9.97 19.79
CA ALA A 32 -5.70 -11.33 19.31
C ALA A 32 -7.20 -11.71 19.32
N GLU A 33 -7.97 -11.19 20.27
CA GLU A 33 -9.41 -11.35 20.38
C GLU A 33 -10.18 -10.74 19.21
N ASP A 34 -9.59 -9.72 18.55
CA ASP A 34 -10.19 -9.03 17.40
C ASP A 34 -9.63 -9.54 16.04
N ALA A 35 -8.65 -10.44 16.03
CA ALA A 35 -7.96 -10.84 14.82
C ALA A 35 -8.89 -11.45 13.74
N ILE A 36 -9.97 -12.11 14.14
CA ILE A 36 -10.99 -12.66 13.23
C ILE A 36 -12.02 -11.58 12.86
N ARG A 37 -12.54 -10.86 13.85
CA ARG A 37 -13.59 -9.82 13.66
C ARG A 37 -13.09 -8.64 12.83
N LYS A 38 -11.84 -8.21 13.06
CA LYS A 38 -11.18 -7.09 12.39
C LYS A 38 -10.14 -7.55 11.38
N CYS A 39 -10.40 -8.67 10.73
CA CYS A 39 -9.51 -9.24 9.70
C CYS A 39 -9.18 -8.19 8.62
N GLY A 40 -7.88 -8.01 8.30
CA GLY A 40 -7.39 -6.99 7.37
C GLY A 40 -6.99 -5.67 8.05
N SER A 41 -7.33 -5.49 9.33
CA SER A 41 -6.87 -4.33 10.10
C SER A 41 -5.41 -4.48 10.55
N MET A 42 -4.69 -3.37 10.60
CA MET A 42 -3.39 -3.29 11.28
C MET A 42 -3.53 -3.01 12.79
N GLY A 43 -4.77 -2.88 13.28
CA GLY A 43 -5.08 -2.69 14.69
C GLY A 43 -5.12 -1.24 15.13
N ILE A 44 -4.70 -1.02 16.38
CA ILE A 44 -4.62 0.26 17.08
C ILE A 44 -3.17 0.64 17.37
N ALA A 45 -2.90 1.91 17.66
CA ALA A 45 -1.55 2.36 18.03
C ALA A 45 -1.04 1.65 19.29
N ILE A 46 0.27 1.41 19.35
CA ILE A 46 0.92 0.93 20.59
C ILE A 46 0.80 1.98 21.71
N PRO A 47 0.94 1.59 22.98
CA PRO A 47 0.97 2.54 24.09
C PRO A 47 2.02 3.65 23.88
N GLY A 48 1.61 4.90 24.05
CA GLY A 48 2.45 6.07 23.79
C GLY A 48 2.53 6.52 22.33
N GLY A 49 1.94 5.76 21.40
CA GLY A 49 1.79 6.14 20.00
C GLY A 49 0.39 6.65 19.68
N ARG A 50 0.27 7.41 18.59
CA ARG A 50 -1.01 7.89 18.07
C ARG A 50 -0.99 7.85 16.55
N PHE A 51 -2.10 7.44 15.93
CA PHE A 51 -2.32 7.61 14.48
C PHE A 51 -3.29 8.75 14.19
N ARG A 52 -3.03 9.43 13.08
CA ARG A 52 -3.96 10.36 12.44
C ARG A 52 -4.11 9.99 10.97
N ILE A 53 -5.30 10.25 10.42
CA ILE A 53 -5.54 10.19 8.98
C ILE A 53 -5.55 11.62 8.46
N MET A 54 -4.67 11.94 7.53
CA MET A 54 -4.49 13.29 7.03
C MET A 54 -4.94 13.38 5.56
N GLU A 55 -5.66 14.42 5.22
CA GLU A 55 -5.99 14.75 3.82
C GLU A 55 -4.78 15.41 3.14
N ASP A 56 -4.17 16.35 3.85
CA ASP A 56 -2.92 17.04 3.53
C ASP A 56 -2.10 17.25 4.80
N GLU A 57 -1.02 18.01 4.73
CA GLU A 57 -0.13 18.23 5.89
C GLU A 57 -0.79 18.97 7.08
N LYS A 58 -1.96 19.56 6.88
CA LYS A 58 -2.60 20.45 7.87
C LYS A 58 -3.97 19.96 8.32
N ARG A 59 -4.69 19.20 7.48
CA ARG A 59 -6.08 18.82 7.73
C ARG A 59 -6.22 17.36 8.12
N GLU A 60 -6.62 17.11 9.37
CA GLU A 60 -6.93 15.78 9.87
C GLU A 60 -8.36 15.36 9.45
N ILE A 61 -8.50 14.13 8.98
CA ILE A 61 -9.76 13.48 8.67
C ILE A 61 -10.21 12.73 9.92
N THR A 62 -11.33 13.16 10.50
CA THR A 62 -11.93 12.53 11.70
C THR A 62 -13.09 11.60 11.36
N ALA A 63 -13.69 11.74 10.18
CA ALA A 63 -14.78 10.90 9.73
C ALA A 63 -14.31 9.45 9.54
N PRO A 64 -15.07 8.45 10.05
CA PRO A 64 -14.74 7.05 9.85
C PRO A 64 -14.80 6.67 8.37
N ASP A 65 -14.13 5.59 8.02
CA ASP A 65 -14.04 5.01 6.67
C ASP A 65 -13.60 5.95 5.55
N THR A 66 -13.06 7.12 5.91
CA THR A 66 -12.50 8.09 4.96
C THR A 66 -11.00 7.87 4.81
N VAL A 67 -10.55 7.72 3.57
CA VAL A 67 -9.15 7.43 3.24
C VAL A 67 -8.31 8.70 3.22
N GLY A 68 -7.18 8.68 3.91
CA GLY A 68 -6.16 9.73 3.89
C GLY A 68 -4.77 9.16 4.12
N GLU A 69 -3.75 10.02 4.21
CA GLU A 69 -2.40 9.60 4.55
C GLU A 69 -2.32 9.24 6.04
N LEU A 70 -1.76 8.08 6.33
CA LEU A 70 -1.49 7.67 7.70
C LEU A 70 -0.28 8.43 8.25
N VAL A 71 -0.49 9.14 9.35
CA VAL A 71 0.56 9.80 10.12
C VAL A 71 0.65 9.17 11.50
N TYR A 72 1.87 8.89 11.94
CA TYR A 72 2.15 8.34 13.25
C TYR A 72 2.88 9.36 14.13
N GLU A 73 2.48 9.45 15.37
CA GLU A 73 3.14 10.24 16.42
C GLU A 73 3.60 9.32 17.53
N GLY A 74 4.87 9.41 17.93
CA GLY A 74 5.41 8.58 19.00
C GLY A 74 6.88 8.85 19.27
N ALA A 75 7.31 8.56 20.50
CA ALA A 75 8.71 8.72 20.93
C ALA A 75 9.67 7.77 20.23
N ASN A 76 9.16 6.75 19.54
CA ASN A 76 9.93 5.77 18.76
C ASN A 76 10.13 6.19 17.29
N VAL A 77 9.67 7.38 16.89
CA VAL A 77 9.99 7.93 15.56
C VAL A 77 11.46 8.33 15.51
N MET A 78 12.14 7.96 14.42
CA MET A 78 13.53 8.33 14.18
C MET A 78 13.71 9.85 14.14
N MET A 79 14.88 10.34 14.49
CA MET A 79 15.22 11.76 14.42
C MET A 79 15.38 12.28 12.99
N GLY A 80 15.82 11.44 12.05
CA GLY A 80 16.06 11.79 10.64
C GLY A 80 16.83 10.71 9.90
N TYR A 81 17.18 10.99 8.65
CA TYR A 81 18.08 10.14 7.86
C TYR A 81 19.51 10.68 7.91
N ALA A 82 20.49 9.79 7.92
CA ALA A 82 21.90 10.12 7.82
C ALA A 82 22.50 9.43 6.58
N GLU A 83 22.97 10.20 5.61
CA GLU A 83 23.66 9.72 4.41
C GLU A 83 25.17 9.91 4.53
N CYS A 84 25.62 10.82 5.41
CA CYS A 84 27.03 11.08 5.69
C CYS A 84 27.25 11.41 7.17
N ALA A 85 28.51 11.45 7.60
CA ALA A 85 28.86 11.72 9.00
C ALA A 85 28.34 13.07 9.54
N ALA A 86 28.28 14.10 8.71
CA ALA A 86 27.77 15.42 9.11
C ALA A 86 26.27 15.38 9.46
N ASP A 87 25.52 14.42 8.92
CA ASP A 87 24.10 14.30 9.22
C ASP A 87 23.84 13.82 10.66
N LEU A 88 24.81 13.17 11.29
CA LEU A 88 24.73 12.74 12.68
C LEU A 88 24.77 13.91 13.69
N GLU A 89 25.20 15.09 13.25
CA GLU A 89 25.20 16.30 14.06
C GLU A 89 23.85 17.06 13.99
N LYS A 90 22.98 16.67 13.04
CA LYS A 90 21.62 17.21 12.96
C LYS A 90 20.82 16.73 14.16
N GLY A 91 20.05 17.61 14.76
CA GLY A 91 19.13 17.26 15.84
C GLY A 91 17.92 16.47 15.33
N ASP A 92 16.87 16.43 16.13
CA ASP A 92 15.59 15.80 15.74
C ASP A 92 14.86 16.64 14.67
N GLU A 93 14.92 16.19 13.43
CA GLU A 93 14.25 16.80 12.27
C GLU A 93 12.77 16.37 12.17
N ARG A 94 12.33 15.37 12.94
CA ARG A 94 10.99 14.78 12.84
C ARG A 94 10.05 15.21 13.96
N GLY A 95 10.58 15.57 15.13
CA GLY A 95 9.77 15.98 16.27
C GLY A 95 8.79 14.91 16.73
N GLY A 96 9.12 13.62 16.57
CA GLY A 96 8.25 12.51 16.91
C GLY A 96 7.09 12.28 15.93
N ILE A 97 7.08 12.90 14.73
CA ILE A 97 6.01 12.79 13.73
C ILE A 97 6.51 12.10 12.47
N LEU A 98 5.83 11.06 12.03
CA LEU A 98 6.14 10.31 10.82
C LEU A 98 4.97 10.33 9.84
N PHE A 99 5.16 10.99 8.69
CA PHE A 99 4.32 10.80 7.50
C PHE A 99 4.74 9.49 6.84
N THR A 100 3.91 8.46 6.97
CA THR A 100 4.29 7.08 6.62
C THR A 100 4.36 6.83 5.11
N GLY A 101 3.71 7.69 4.32
CA GLY A 101 3.50 7.47 2.89
C GLY A 101 2.49 6.34 2.59
N ASP A 102 1.89 5.75 3.62
CA ASP A 102 0.79 4.81 3.47
C ASP A 102 -0.55 5.53 3.53
N MET A 103 -1.49 5.09 2.71
CA MET A 103 -2.88 5.51 2.77
C MET A 103 -3.64 4.54 3.67
N ALA A 104 -4.47 5.08 4.54
CA ALA A 104 -5.26 4.29 5.46
C ALA A 104 -6.63 4.92 5.72
N LYS A 105 -7.51 4.15 6.31
CA LYS A 105 -8.77 4.59 6.88
C LYS A 105 -8.91 4.07 8.31
N ARG A 106 -9.76 4.69 9.10
CA ARG A 106 -10.11 4.25 10.45
C ARG A 106 -11.60 3.90 10.48
N ASP A 107 -11.97 2.75 11.03
CA ASP A 107 -13.37 2.41 11.23
C ASP A 107 -13.97 3.12 12.46
N GLU A 108 -15.27 2.94 12.68
CA GLU A 108 -16.01 3.53 13.81
C GLU A 108 -15.51 3.02 15.17
N ASP A 109 -14.97 1.81 15.24
CA ASP A 109 -14.39 1.23 16.45
C ASP A 109 -12.94 1.69 16.72
N GLY A 110 -12.35 2.50 15.82
CA GLY A 110 -11.02 3.06 15.98
C GLY A 110 -9.89 2.17 15.43
N TYR A 111 -10.19 1.11 14.69
CA TYR A 111 -9.21 0.24 14.03
C TYR A 111 -8.78 0.81 12.68
N TYR A 112 -7.48 0.71 12.39
CA TYR A 112 -6.91 1.25 11.16
C TYR A 112 -6.69 0.17 10.11
N TYR A 113 -6.93 0.51 8.84
CA TYR A 113 -6.78 -0.37 7.68
C TYR A 113 -5.92 0.33 6.63
N ILE A 114 -4.80 -0.29 6.24
CA ILE A 114 -3.98 0.19 5.13
C ILE A 114 -4.74 -0.06 3.82
N THR A 115 -4.83 0.96 2.98
CA THR A 115 -5.52 0.90 1.68
C THR A 115 -4.54 0.97 0.50
N GLY A 116 -3.25 1.27 0.75
CA GLY A 116 -2.21 1.31 -0.27
C GLY A 116 -1.11 2.32 0.06
N ARG A 117 -0.26 2.62 -0.91
CA ARG A 117 0.81 3.61 -0.81
C ARG A 117 0.40 4.95 -1.44
N LYS A 118 0.69 6.09 -0.82
CA LYS A 118 0.39 7.43 -1.35
C LYS A 118 0.90 7.62 -2.78
N LYS A 119 2.12 7.14 -3.07
CA LYS A 119 2.74 7.17 -4.40
C LYS A 119 2.16 6.17 -5.41
N ARG A 120 1.27 5.27 -4.97
CA ARG A 120 0.62 4.25 -5.79
C ARG A 120 -0.78 4.66 -6.25
N PHE A 121 -1.18 5.90 -6.00
CA PHE A 121 -2.44 6.45 -6.49
C PHE A 121 -2.20 7.31 -7.73
N LEU A 122 -3.05 7.13 -8.73
CA LEU A 122 -3.13 7.94 -9.94
C LEU A 122 -4.49 8.63 -10.00
N LYS A 123 -4.54 9.77 -10.67
CA LYS A 123 -5.79 10.40 -11.07
C LYS A 123 -6.08 10.03 -12.52
N MET A 124 -7.06 9.17 -12.74
CA MET A 124 -7.44 8.68 -14.06
C MET A 124 -8.75 9.34 -14.49
N TYR A 125 -8.68 10.34 -15.37
CA TYR A 125 -9.85 11.10 -15.89
C TYR A 125 -10.79 11.56 -14.76
N GLY A 126 -10.21 12.13 -13.70
CA GLY A 126 -10.95 12.63 -12.53
C GLY A 126 -11.25 11.60 -11.44
N LYS A 127 -11.05 10.31 -11.69
CA LYS A 127 -11.17 9.24 -10.68
C LYS A 127 -9.83 8.97 -10.01
N ARG A 128 -9.80 8.86 -8.70
CA ARG A 128 -8.63 8.39 -7.95
C ARG A 128 -8.55 6.87 -8.02
N VAL A 129 -7.45 6.35 -8.53
CA VAL A 129 -7.23 4.90 -8.75
C VAL A 129 -6.01 4.46 -7.93
N ASN A 130 -6.16 3.37 -7.20
CA ASN A 130 -5.09 2.72 -6.49
C ASN A 130 -4.47 1.63 -7.36
N MET A 131 -3.20 1.78 -7.77
CA MET A 131 -2.50 0.80 -8.60
C MET A 131 -2.35 -0.56 -7.90
N ASP A 132 -2.23 -0.60 -6.58
CA ASP A 132 -2.15 -1.86 -5.83
C ASP A 132 -3.47 -2.64 -5.88
N GLU A 133 -4.60 -1.92 -5.87
CA GLU A 133 -5.93 -2.52 -6.05
C GLU A 133 -6.13 -3.07 -7.47
N ILE A 134 -5.65 -2.35 -8.48
CA ILE A 134 -5.67 -2.82 -9.87
C ILE A 134 -4.86 -4.12 -10.02
N GLU A 135 -3.66 -4.17 -9.42
CA GLU A 135 -2.86 -5.41 -9.40
C GLU A 135 -3.61 -6.57 -8.73
N GLN A 136 -4.30 -6.32 -7.60
CA GLN A 136 -5.08 -7.36 -6.91
C GLN A 136 -6.27 -7.86 -7.71
N ILE A 137 -7.00 -6.97 -8.37
CA ILE A 137 -8.14 -7.33 -9.25
C ILE A 137 -7.67 -8.28 -10.35
N LEU A 138 -6.57 -7.93 -11.01
CA LEU A 138 -6.02 -8.75 -12.10
C LEU A 138 -5.41 -10.06 -11.60
N ARG A 139 -4.68 -10.07 -10.47
CA ARG A 139 -4.17 -11.30 -9.86
C ARG A 139 -5.29 -12.26 -9.45
N GLY A 140 -6.42 -11.74 -9.04
CA GLY A 140 -7.61 -12.56 -8.73
C GLY A 140 -8.22 -13.24 -9.98
N GLN A 141 -8.05 -12.65 -11.15
CA GLN A 141 -8.54 -13.19 -12.43
C GLN A 141 -7.49 -14.09 -13.11
N TYR A 142 -6.21 -13.71 -13.02
CA TYR A 142 -5.10 -14.41 -13.70
C TYR A 142 -4.19 -15.05 -12.65
N GLU A 143 -4.64 -16.19 -12.13
CA GLU A 143 -3.97 -16.92 -11.05
C GLU A 143 -2.56 -17.38 -11.49
N GLY A 144 -1.57 -17.15 -10.64
CA GLY A 144 -0.18 -17.51 -10.93
C GLY A 144 0.59 -16.53 -11.85
N VAL A 145 -0.07 -15.48 -12.37
CA VAL A 145 0.58 -14.44 -13.17
C VAL A 145 1.07 -13.32 -12.24
N GLU A 146 2.37 -12.99 -12.35
CA GLU A 146 2.91 -11.81 -11.69
C GLU A 146 2.48 -10.55 -12.44
N ILE A 147 1.99 -9.57 -11.70
CA ILE A 147 1.43 -8.34 -12.26
C ILE A 147 1.99 -7.13 -11.53
N ALA A 148 2.41 -6.12 -12.31
CA ALA A 148 2.91 -4.87 -11.77
C ALA A 148 2.33 -3.68 -12.53
N CYS A 149 1.83 -2.69 -11.79
CA CYS A 149 1.21 -1.48 -12.32
C CYS A 149 2.12 -0.26 -12.09
N THR A 150 2.33 0.57 -13.11
CA THR A 150 3.04 1.84 -13.03
C THR A 150 2.28 2.91 -13.79
N GLY A 151 2.68 4.18 -13.64
CA GLY A 151 2.10 5.25 -14.46
C GLY A 151 2.19 6.61 -13.84
N ALA A 152 1.49 7.52 -14.49
CA ALA A 152 1.22 8.89 -14.04
C ALA A 152 -0.26 9.18 -14.29
N ASP A 153 -0.74 10.35 -13.87
CA ASP A 153 -2.12 10.74 -14.08
C ASP A 153 -2.54 10.58 -15.55
N ASP A 154 -3.70 10.00 -15.77
CA ASP A 154 -4.31 9.65 -17.04
C ASP A 154 -3.55 8.63 -17.91
N ARG A 155 -2.48 8.03 -17.36
CA ARG A 155 -1.62 7.07 -18.08
C ARG A 155 -1.18 5.95 -17.16
N MET A 156 -1.87 4.82 -17.17
CA MET A 156 -1.55 3.63 -16.41
C MET A 156 -1.01 2.52 -17.29
N ARG A 157 0.13 1.93 -16.92
CA ARG A 157 0.70 0.74 -17.55
C ARG A 157 0.67 -0.41 -16.57
N ILE A 158 0.27 -1.55 -17.07
CA ILE A 158 0.20 -2.79 -16.33
C ILE A 158 1.04 -3.81 -17.07
N TYR A 159 1.95 -4.45 -16.38
CA TYR A 159 2.80 -5.49 -16.94
C TYR A 159 2.36 -6.84 -16.40
N MET A 160 2.20 -7.82 -17.30
CA MET A 160 1.83 -9.20 -16.98
C MET A 160 2.96 -10.12 -17.41
N GLU A 161 3.59 -10.80 -16.44
CA GLU A 161 4.76 -11.65 -16.67
C GLU A 161 4.38 -12.93 -17.41
N GLY A 162 5.15 -13.27 -18.46
CA GLY A 162 5.02 -14.55 -19.19
C GLY A 162 3.72 -14.73 -19.97
N THR A 163 2.98 -13.65 -20.23
CA THR A 163 1.72 -13.70 -20.98
C THR A 163 1.89 -13.33 -22.45
N SER A 164 0.85 -13.56 -23.26
CA SER A 164 0.81 -13.13 -24.67
C SER A 164 0.08 -11.79 -24.83
N PRO A 165 0.29 -11.06 -25.94
CA PRO A 165 -0.48 -9.85 -26.25
C PRO A 165 -2.00 -10.06 -26.22
N ALA A 166 -2.50 -11.19 -26.70
CA ALA A 166 -3.94 -11.52 -26.69
C ALA A 166 -4.49 -11.60 -25.27
N VAL A 167 -3.77 -12.22 -24.33
CA VAL A 167 -4.15 -12.27 -22.91
C VAL A 167 -4.15 -10.86 -22.30
N CYS A 168 -3.21 -10.00 -22.69
CA CYS A 168 -3.19 -8.61 -22.22
C CYS A 168 -4.39 -7.79 -22.75
N GLU A 169 -4.86 -8.04 -23.97
CA GLU A 169 -6.06 -7.42 -24.53
C GLU A 169 -7.32 -7.86 -23.75
N GLU A 170 -7.48 -9.16 -23.53
CA GLU A 170 -8.58 -9.69 -22.68
C GLU A 170 -8.55 -9.11 -21.27
N ALA A 171 -7.36 -8.97 -20.68
CA ALA A 171 -7.19 -8.37 -19.36
C ALA A 171 -7.59 -6.88 -19.34
N ALA A 172 -7.35 -6.15 -20.43
CA ALA A 172 -7.75 -4.75 -20.55
C ALA A 172 -9.28 -4.60 -20.65
N GLU A 173 -9.94 -5.46 -21.39
CA GLU A 173 -11.40 -5.50 -21.48
C GLU A 173 -12.02 -5.84 -20.11
N PHE A 174 -11.54 -6.92 -19.46
CA PHE A 174 -11.97 -7.32 -18.12
C PHE A 174 -11.81 -6.19 -17.10
N LEU A 175 -10.62 -5.54 -17.07
CA LEU A 175 -10.37 -4.47 -16.12
C LEU A 175 -11.28 -3.26 -16.36
N THR A 176 -11.51 -2.90 -17.62
CA THR A 176 -12.39 -1.80 -18.01
C THR A 176 -13.83 -2.07 -17.58
N GLU A 177 -14.34 -3.27 -17.83
CA GLU A 177 -15.68 -3.69 -17.42
C GLU A 177 -15.82 -3.66 -15.88
N LYS A 178 -14.83 -4.22 -15.18
CA LYS A 178 -14.82 -4.35 -13.72
C LYS A 178 -14.75 -3.02 -12.98
N THR A 179 -13.98 -2.05 -13.52
CA THR A 179 -13.67 -0.79 -12.82
C THR A 179 -14.38 0.43 -13.39
N GLY A 180 -14.90 0.34 -14.61
CA GLY A 180 -15.45 1.48 -15.36
C GLY A 180 -14.41 2.58 -15.64
N LEU A 181 -13.13 2.22 -15.71
CA LEU A 181 -12.06 3.15 -16.09
C LEU A 181 -12.06 3.33 -17.61
N TYR A 182 -11.66 4.52 -18.05
CA TYR A 182 -11.54 4.80 -19.47
C TYR A 182 -10.37 4.03 -20.11
N PRO A 183 -10.62 3.17 -21.13
CA PRO A 183 -9.60 2.29 -21.68
C PRO A 183 -8.43 3.02 -22.34
N GLY A 184 -8.65 4.22 -22.87
CA GLY A 184 -7.62 5.01 -23.53
C GLY A 184 -6.48 5.46 -22.62
N GLY A 185 -6.68 5.41 -21.29
CA GLY A 185 -5.64 5.70 -20.29
C GLY A 185 -4.92 4.47 -19.77
N ILE A 186 -5.30 3.26 -20.20
CA ILE A 186 -4.79 1.99 -19.69
C ILE A 186 -4.04 1.25 -20.81
N ARG A 187 -2.86 0.75 -20.51
CA ARG A 187 -2.14 -0.20 -21.37
C ARG A 187 -1.72 -1.40 -20.54
N ILE A 188 -2.09 -2.58 -21.00
CA ILE A 188 -1.60 -3.85 -20.43
C ILE A 188 -0.63 -4.47 -21.44
N LEU A 189 0.56 -4.80 -20.97
CA LEU A 189 1.68 -5.23 -21.80
C LEU A 189 2.26 -6.53 -21.24
N PRO A 190 2.63 -7.48 -22.12
CA PRO A 190 3.39 -8.63 -21.71
C PRO A 190 4.83 -8.21 -21.36
N ILE A 191 5.42 -8.89 -20.39
CA ILE A 191 6.82 -8.76 -20.02
C ILE A 191 7.40 -10.13 -19.73
N ASP A 192 8.65 -10.36 -20.11
CA ASP A 192 9.31 -11.65 -19.85
C ASP A 192 9.47 -11.87 -18.33
N LYS A 193 9.92 -10.84 -17.62
CA LYS A 193 10.10 -10.88 -16.16
C LYS A 193 9.91 -9.52 -15.52
N ILE A 194 9.12 -9.50 -14.44
CA ILE A 194 8.97 -8.31 -13.58
C ILE A 194 10.23 -8.18 -12.71
N PRO A 195 10.92 -7.01 -12.75
CA PRO A 195 12.12 -6.79 -11.95
C PRO A 195 11.81 -6.82 -10.45
N LYS A 196 12.58 -7.63 -9.71
CA LYS A 196 12.46 -7.77 -8.25
C LYS A 196 13.83 -7.58 -7.60
N ASN A 197 13.83 -7.03 -6.39
CA ASN A 197 15.04 -6.96 -5.57
C ASN A 197 15.33 -8.33 -4.89
N GLU A 198 16.45 -8.41 -4.16
CA GLU A 198 16.87 -9.62 -3.44
C GLU A 198 15.83 -10.15 -2.44
N SER A 199 14.99 -9.27 -1.90
CA SER A 199 13.89 -9.64 -0.99
C SER A 199 12.58 -10.00 -1.71
N GLY A 200 12.59 -10.11 -3.05
CA GLY A 200 11.43 -10.48 -3.86
C GLY A 200 10.41 -9.35 -4.10
N LYS A 201 10.73 -8.11 -3.71
CA LYS A 201 9.84 -6.95 -3.94
C LYS A 201 10.04 -6.37 -5.33
N THR A 202 8.95 -6.04 -6.02
CA THR A 202 8.95 -5.40 -7.35
C THR A 202 9.70 -4.06 -7.33
N ILE A 203 10.60 -3.87 -8.31
CA ILE A 203 11.34 -2.62 -8.52
C ILE A 203 10.59 -1.77 -9.55
N TYR A 204 9.54 -1.07 -9.12
CA TYR A 204 8.69 -0.26 -9.99
C TYR A 204 9.46 0.79 -10.81
N LYS A 205 10.53 1.36 -10.24
CA LYS A 205 11.38 2.35 -10.93
C LYS A 205 12.02 1.82 -12.23
N GLU A 206 12.24 0.52 -12.35
CA GLU A 206 12.74 -0.07 -13.58
C GLU A 206 11.65 -0.18 -14.64
N LEU A 207 10.43 -0.53 -14.24
CA LEU A 207 9.26 -0.56 -15.11
C LEU A 207 8.88 0.84 -15.62
N GLU A 208 9.06 1.87 -14.80
CA GLU A 208 8.79 3.26 -15.18
C GLU A 208 9.71 3.77 -16.29
N LYS A 209 10.94 3.23 -16.40
CA LYS A 209 11.91 3.60 -17.43
C LYS A 209 11.58 3.02 -18.82
N LEU A 210 10.73 2.00 -18.88
CA LEU A 210 10.35 1.39 -20.14
C LEU A 210 9.56 2.41 -21.00
N PRO A 211 9.82 2.47 -22.31
CA PRO A 211 9.14 3.44 -23.18
C PRO A 211 7.64 3.20 -23.22
N TRP A 212 6.86 4.27 -23.35
CA TRP A 212 5.39 4.19 -23.36
C TRP A 212 4.84 3.39 -24.54
N ASN A 213 5.58 3.33 -25.63
CA ASN A 213 5.15 2.74 -26.90
C ASN A 213 5.79 1.36 -27.21
N SER A 214 6.42 0.75 -26.22
CA SER A 214 7.00 -0.61 -26.36
C SER A 214 6.03 -1.67 -25.90
#